data_4616757b17e92d7879f7101cc4640354
#
_entry.id   4616757b17e92d7879f7101cc4640354
#
_cell.length_a   1.000
_cell.length_b   1.000
_cell.length_c   1.000
_cell.angle_alpha   90.00
_cell.angle_beta   90.00
_cell.angle_gamma   90.00
#
_symmetry.space_group_name_H-M   'P 1'
#
loop_
_entity.id
_entity.type
_entity.pdbx_description
1 polymer ?
#
loop_
_entity_poly.entity_id
_entity_poly.type
_entity_poly.pdbx_seq_one_letter_code
_entity_poly.pdbx_strand_id
1 'polypeptide(L)'
;MDHKGFKAIDSLRKTRIIYPIIVGCGFILYMLYKEFDPSIFSNISFGWNSIFWLVIAILLMLMRDIGYVIRLKILSDGEISWLKSIKVVFLWEFASAITPSAIGGTSVAIIFVHKAGLNIGKSAAVVMATSLLDELYFIIFFPLLFIFVSPHLLFDVEKYSSNILLNSFYWFAVVGYCIKLIWVLLLGYGLFINPVGLRKTILFVFKLPFLRRWKKNAYNAGADIIFSSRALRKKPFIFWFKSFLATAVSWTSRYWVVNTLFLAFFIVHDHFIIFARQLVMWIMMLLSPTPGGSGFAEFIFKEFLFDFINTDPENMLSYAVGLAFLWRLISYYPYLIIGAIIFPRWLRDNFNKSTK
;
A
#
# COMPACT_ATOMS: atom_id res chain seq x y z
N MET A 1 -25.69 -21.94 -11.34
CA MET A 1 -24.47 -21.16 -11.04
C MET A 1 -23.63 -21.95 -10.07
N ASP A 2 -22.46 -22.38 -10.52
CA ASP A 2 -21.79 -23.59 -10.04
C ASP A 2 -21.14 -23.49 -8.66
N HIS A 3 -21.60 -24.37 -7.75
CA HIS A 3 -21.00 -24.72 -6.47
C HIS A 3 -19.50 -25.14 -6.54
N LYS A 4 -18.95 -25.40 -7.72
CA LYS A 4 -17.59 -25.91 -7.91
C LYS A 4 -16.50 -24.83 -7.93
N GLY A 5 -16.83 -23.57 -8.26
CA GLY A 5 -15.88 -22.43 -8.17
C GLY A 5 -15.55 -22.06 -6.73
N PHE A 6 -16.47 -22.34 -5.82
CA PHE A 6 -16.32 -22.09 -4.37
C PHE A 6 -15.40 -23.07 -3.66
N LYS A 7 -15.30 -24.33 -4.14
CA LYS A 7 -14.42 -25.34 -3.53
C LYS A 7 -12.94 -25.01 -3.59
N ALA A 8 -12.49 -24.16 -4.50
CA ALA A 8 -11.10 -23.73 -4.55
C ALA A 8 -10.79 -22.68 -3.47
N ILE A 9 -11.78 -21.86 -3.09
CA ILE A 9 -11.68 -20.89 -1.98
C ILE A 9 -11.92 -21.61 -0.65
N ASP A 10 -12.84 -22.57 -0.59
CA ASP A 10 -13.05 -23.45 0.57
C ASP A 10 -11.86 -24.39 0.84
N SER A 11 -11.05 -24.70 -0.19
CA SER A 11 -9.82 -25.48 -0.02
C SER A 11 -8.66 -24.67 0.58
N LEU A 12 -8.81 -23.36 0.73
CA LEU A 12 -8.02 -22.56 1.66
C LEU A 12 -8.48 -22.94 3.07
N ARG A 13 -8.05 -24.12 3.55
CA ARG A 13 -8.25 -24.53 4.93
C ARG A 13 -7.95 -23.33 5.82
N LYS A 14 -8.82 -23.04 6.80
CA LYS A 14 -8.66 -21.99 7.81
C LYS A 14 -7.21 -21.85 8.27
N THR A 15 -6.51 -22.98 8.45
CA THR A 15 -5.08 -23.07 8.76
C THR A 15 -4.16 -22.37 7.77
N ARG A 16 -4.40 -22.41 6.46
CA ARG A 16 -3.51 -21.80 5.46
C ARG A 16 -3.60 -20.26 5.41
N ILE A 17 -4.70 -19.70 5.86
CA ILE A 17 -4.87 -18.23 5.98
C ILE A 17 -4.41 -17.76 7.36
N ILE A 18 -4.65 -18.56 8.41
CA ILE A 18 -4.25 -18.23 9.78
C ILE A 18 -2.72 -18.29 9.96
N TYR A 19 -2.03 -19.22 9.28
CA TYR A 19 -0.57 -19.38 9.41
C TYR A 19 0.23 -18.13 9.03
N PRO A 20 0.02 -17.50 7.85
CA PRO A 20 0.69 -16.24 7.51
C PRO A 20 0.35 -15.10 8.48
N ILE A 21 -0.87 -15.09 9.03
CA ILE A 21 -1.30 -14.08 10.01
C ILE A 21 -0.55 -14.28 11.33
N ILE A 22 -0.49 -15.51 11.85
CA ILE A 22 0.24 -15.80 13.08
C ILE A 22 1.73 -15.49 12.90
N VAL A 23 2.31 -15.88 11.76
CA VAL A 23 3.72 -15.57 11.44
C VAL A 23 3.91 -14.05 11.33
N GLY A 24 3.01 -13.34 10.62
CA GLY A 24 3.06 -11.88 10.51
C GLY A 24 2.91 -11.18 11.87
N CYS A 25 1.92 -11.56 12.66
CA CYS A 25 1.73 -11.01 14.01
C CYS A 25 2.90 -11.36 14.95
N GLY A 26 3.40 -12.60 14.88
CA GLY A 26 4.57 -13.03 15.66
C GLY A 26 5.83 -12.26 15.29
N PHE A 27 6.04 -12.03 13.99
CA PHE A 27 7.15 -11.21 13.49
C PHE A 27 7.03 -9.75 13.96
N ILE A 28 5.82 -9.18 13.95
CA ILE A 28 5.57 -7.82 14.44
C ILE A 28 5.80 -7.71 15.94
N LEU A 29 5.32 -8.68 16.73
CA LEU A 29 5.59 -8.73 18.17
C LEU A 29 7.09 -8.86 18.46
N TYR A 30 7.80 -9.67 17.67
CA TYR A 30 9.25 -9.79 17.75
C TYR A 30 9.96 -8.48 17.42
N MET A 31 9.51 -7.79 16.35
CA MET A 31 10.06 -6.49 15.98
C MET A 31 9.78 -5.41 17.03
N LEU A 32 8.55 -5.35 17.53
CA LEU A 32 8.19 -4.44 18.63
C LEU A 32 9.10 -4.70 19.85
N TYR A 33 9.30 -5.96 20.22
CA TYR A 33 10.18 -6.33 21.33
C TYR A 33 11.64 -5.96 21.09
N LYS A 34 12.14 -6.12 19.85
CA LYS A 34 13.53 -5.83 19.48
C LYS A 34 13.80 -4.34 19.25
N GLU A 35 12.84 -3.60 18.68
CA GLU A 35 12.99 -2.20 18.29
C GLU A 35 12.46 -1.24 19.35
N PHE A 36 11.62 -1.71 20.27
CA PHE A 36 11.09 -0.90 21.35
C PHE A 36 12.16 -0.73 22.45
N ASP A 37 12.90 0.36 22.35
CA ASP A 37 13.76 0.83 23.44
C ASP A 37 13.05 1.99 24.17
N PRO A 38 12.57 1.77 25.41
CA PRO A 38 11.92 2.83 26.19
C PRO A 38 12.83 4.03 26.45
N SER A 39 14.14 3.84 26.43
CA SER A 39 15.11 4.93 26.68
C SER A 39 15.08 5.98 25.57
N ILE A 40 14.70 5.61 24.34
CA ILE A 40 14.56 6.54 23.21
C ILE A 40 13.50 7.60 23.54
N PHE A 41 12.41 7.20 24.22
CA PHE A 41 11.31 8.11 24.56
C PHE A 41 11.60 8.99 25.78
N SER A 42 12.55 8.63 26.63
CA SER A 42 12.94 9.45 27.77
C SER A 42 13.60 10.77 27.36
N ASN A 43 14.24 10.78 26.18
CA ASN A 43 14.92 11.94 25.63
C ASN A 43 14.02 12.82 24.74
N ILE A 44 12.83 12.34 24.37
CA ILE A 44 11.88 13.10 23.56
C ILE A 44 10.95 13.90 24.47
N SER A 45 11.03 15.22 24.42
CA SER A 45 10.11 16.08 25.16
C SER A 45 8.73 16.13 24.50
N PHE A 46 7.72 15.59 25.15
CA PHE A 46 6.33 15.68 24.69
C PHE A 46 5.68 16.96 25.22
N GLY A 47 5.81 18.05 24.46
CA GLY A 47 5.10 19.30 24.74
C GLY A 47 3.74 19.38 24.02
N TRP A 48 2.99 20.46 24.26
CA TRP A 48 1.72 20.72 23.55
C TRP A 48 1.87 20.78 22.04
N ASN A 49 2.99 21.31 21.53
CA ASN A 49 3.32 21.31 20.11
C ASN A 49 3.41 19.88 19.54
N SER A 50 4.11 18.99 20.24
CA SER A 50 4.24 17.59 19.81
C SER A 50 2.90 16.88 19.76
N ILE A 51 2.07 17.07 20.80
CA ILE A 51 0.72 16.49 20.85
C ILE A 51 -0.15 17.00 19.69
N PHE A 52 -0.12 18.31 19.41
CA PHE A 52 -0.87 18.91 18.31
C PHE A 52 -0.50 18.27 16.96
N TRP A 53 0.79 18.17 16.64
CA TRP A 53 1.24 17.61 15.39
C TRP A 53 1.01 16.10 15.29
N LEU A 54 1.09 15.35 16.39
CA LEU A 54 0.72 13.93 16.42
C LEU A 54 -0.77 13.73 16.15
N VAL A 55 -1.65 14.58 16.68
CA VAL A 55 -3.08 14.57 16.34
C VAL A 55 -3.29 14.84 14.85
N ILE A 56 -2.59 15.82 14.28
CA ILE A 56 -2.64 16.08 12.83
C ILE A 56 -2.17 14.86 12.04
N ALA A 57 -1.12 14.16 12.47
CA ALA A 57 -0.66 12.93 11.83
C ALA A 57 -1.77 11.85 11.79
N ILE A 58 -2.50 11.67 12.90
CA ILE A 58 -3.63 10.73 12.97
C ILE A 58 -4.77 11.19 12.04
N LEU A 59 -5.09 12.48 12.02
CA LEU A 59 -6.12 13.03 11.12
C LEU A 59 -5.75 12.86 9.64
N LEU A 60 -4.47 12.98 9.28
CA LEU A 60 -3.99 12.70 7.93
C LEU A 60 -4.17 11.22 7.56
N MET A 61 -3.94 10.29 8.48
CA MET A 61 -4.21 8.87 8.22
C MET A 61 -5.72 8.58 8.08
N LEU A 62 -6.57 9.24 8.85
CA LEU A 62 -8.02 9.15 8.67
C LEU A 62 -8.46 9.72 7.31
N MET A 63 -7.88 10.86 6.89
CA MET A 63 -8.14 11.45 5.58
C MET A 63 -7.71 10.51 4.44
N ARG A 64 -6.57 9.84 4.59
CA ARG A 64 -6.11 8.78 3.68
C ARG A 64 -7.15 7.67 3.54
N ASP A 65 -7.67 7.16 4.65
CA ASP A 65 -8.65 6.06 4.66
C ASP A 65 -9.98 6.48 4.05
N ILE A 66 -10.44 7.69 4.36
CA ILE A 66 -11.64 8.29 3.74
C ILE A 66 -11.47 8.35 2.22
N GLY A 67 -10.32 8.79 1.72
CA GLY A 67 -10.01 8.81 0.30
C GLY A 67 -10.11 7.41 -0.34
N TYR A 68 -9.57 6.38 0.30
CA TYR A 68 -9.68 5.00 -0.20
C TYR A 68 -11.12 4.48 -0.19
N VAL A 69 -11.91 4.80 0.84
CA VAL A 69 -13.32 4.44 0.91
C VAL A 69 -14.12 5.14 -0.20
N ILE A 70 -13.92 6.44 -0.40
CA ILE A 70 -14.56 7.21 -1.48
C ILE A 70 -14.20 6.62 -2.84
N ARG A 71 -12.92 6.33 -3.10
CA ARG A 71 -12.45 5.70 -4.33
C ARG A 71 -13.14 4.36 -4.57
N LEU A 72 -13.21 3.50 -3.56
CA LEU A 72 -13.89 2.21 -3.68
C LEU A 72 -15.38 2.38 -3.98
N LYS A 73 -16.03 3.35 -3.37
CA LYS A 73 -17.44 3.71 -3.66
C LYS A 73 -17.62 4.14 -5.12
N ILE A 74 -16.76 5.00 -5.64
CA ILE A 74 -16.83 5.47 -7.03
C ILE A 74 -16.61 4.29 -7.98
N LEU A 75 -15.52 3.53 -7.81
CA LEU A 75 -15.15 2.42 -8.69
C LEU A 75 -16.17 1.27 -8.68
N SER A 76 -16.91 1.09 -7.59
CA SER A 76 -17.99 0.10 -7.47
C SER A 76 -19.35 0.60 -7.93
N ASP A 77 -19.45 1.81 -8.51
CA ASP A 77 -20.72 2.45 -8.88
C ASP A 77 -21.69 2.62 -7.71
N GLY A 78 -21.18 2.72 -6.50
CA GLY A 78 -21.99 2.82 -5.28
C GLY A 78 -22.62 1.52 -4.80
N GLU A 79 -22.45 0.39 -5.51
CA GLU A 79 -23.06 -0.91 -5.16
C GLU A 79 -22.60 -1.42 -3.78
N ILE A 80 -21.37 -1.11 -3.36
CA ILE A 80 -20.89 -1.44 -2.01
C ILE A 80 -21.35 -0.34 -1.05
N SER A 81 -22.03 -0.71 0.04
CA SER A 81 -22.43 0.26 1.08
C SER A 81 -21.21 0.87 1.79
N TRP A 82 -21.37 2.05 2.39
CA TRP A 82 -20.28 2.76 3.10
C TRP A 82 -19.61 1.89 4.16
N LEU A 83 -20.39 1.24 5.03
CA LEU A 83 -19.86 0.37 6.09
C LEU A 83 -19.07 -0.83 5.52
N LYS A 84 -19.55 -1.42 4.42
CA LYS A 84 -18.83 -2.50 3.76
C LYS A 84 -17.55 -2.00 3.09
N SER A 85 -17.57 -0.78 2.51
CA SER A 85 -16.38 -0.16 1.91
C SER A 85 -15.29 0.10 2.97
N ILE A 86 -15.67 0.61 4.14
CA ILE A 86 -14.75 0.80 5.27
C ILE A 86 -14.14 -0.55 5.68
N LYS A 87 -14.96 -1.59 5.87
CA LYS A 87 -14.47 -2.94 6.21
C LYS A 87 -13.53 -3.50 5.15
N VAL A 88 -13.82 -3.32 3.87
CA VAL A 88 -12.97 -3.77 2.76
C VAL A 88 -11.61 -3.05 2.80
N VAL A 89 -11.60 -1.74 3.01
CA VAL A 89 -10.35 -0.97 3.07
C VAL A 89 -9.47 -1.46 4.23
N PHE A 90 -10.01 -1.60 5.44
CA PHE A 90 -9.23 -2.11 6.58
C PHE A 90 -8.75 -3.55 6.40
N LEU A 91 -9.56 -4.42 5.83
CA LEU A 91 -9.17 -5.80 5.53
C LEU A 91 -8.09 -5.86 4.43
N TRP A 92 -8.16 -4.96 3.44
CA TRP A 92 -7.15 -4.87 2.38
C TRP A 92 -5.81 -4.37 2.94
N GLU A 93 -5.82 -3.30 3.74
CA GLU A 93 -4.62 -2.80 4.41
C GLU A 93 -4.00 -3.87 5.32
N PHE A 94 -4.80 -4.57 6.09
CA PHE A 94 -4.36 -5.69 6.91
C PHE A 94 -3.70 -6.79 6.08
N ALA A 95 -4.35 -7.23 4.99
CA ALA A 95 -3.78 -8.25 4.11
C ALA A 95 -2.46 -7.78 3.49
N SER A 96 -2.37 -6.52 3.08
CA SER A 96 -1.13 -5.93 2.55
C SER A 96 -0.03 -5.84 3.59
N ALA A 97 -0.38 -5.58 4.85
CA ALA A 97 0.56 -5.47 5.94
C ALA A 97 1.19 -6.82 6.35
N ILE A 98 0.43 -7.92 6.25
CA ILE A 98 0.91 -9.26 6.66
C ILE A 98 1.48 -10.09 5.52
N THR A 99 1.33 -9.64 4.25
CA THR A 99 1.86 -10.37 3.09
C THR A 99 3.18 -9.75 2.63
N PRO A 100 4.19 -10.60 2.29
CA PRO A 100 5.37 -10.08 1.61
C PRO A 100 4.97 -9.61 0.21
N SER A 101 5.49 -8.46 -0.19
CA SER A 101 5.25 -7.78 -1.46
C SER A 101 3.82 -7.25 -1.71
N ALA A 102 3.71 -6.23 -2.53
CA ALA A 102 2.46 -5.55 -2.90
C ALA A 102 1.43 -6.48 -3.60
N ILE A 103 1.85 -7.62 -4.13
CA ILE A 103 0.99 -8.53 -4.91
C ILE A 103 0.05 -9.35 -4.01
N GLY A 104 0.49 -9.71 -2.80
CA GLY A 104 -0.29 -10.55 -1.89
C GLY A 104 -1.59 -9.89 -1.43
N GLY A 105 -1.51 -8.66 -0.96
CA GLY A 105 -2.67 -7.89 -0.51
C GLY A 105 -3.69 -7.65 -1.61
N THR A 106 -3.25 -7.28 -2.81
CA THR A 106 -4.11 -7.03 -3.97
C THR A 106 -4.90 -8.27 -4.40
N SER A 107 -4.27 -9.45 -4.38
CA SER A 107 -4.94 -10.70 -4.74
C SER A 107 -6.06 -11.07 -3.77
N VAL A 108 -5.85 -10.83 -2.47
CA VAL A 108 -6.86 -11.08 -1.43
C VAL A 108 -7.97 -10.03 -1.47
N ALA A 109 -7.66 -8.79 -1.85
CA ALA A 109 -8.62 -7.71 -1.96
C ALA A 109 -9.78 -8.02 -2.91
N ILE A 110 -9.54 -8.78 -4.00
CA ILE A 110 -10.61 -9.24 -4.90
C ILE A 110 -11.67 -10.04 -4.13
N ILE A 111 -11.25 -10.86 -3.17
CA ILE A 111 -12.16 -11.67 -2.35
C ILE A 111 -12.95 -10.76 -1.39
N PHE A 112 -12.32 -9.77 -0.80
CA PHE A 112 -13.00 -8.83 0.11
C PHE A 112 -14.06 -8.01 -0.62
N VAL A 113 -13.73 -7.50 -1.80
CA VAL A 113 -14.64 -6.74 -2.67
C VAL A 113 -15.79 -7.62 -3.16
N HIS A 114 -15.51 -8.88 -3.55
CA HIS A 114 -16.53 -9.85 -3.96
C HIS A 114 -17.51 -10.15 -2.82
N LYS A 115 -17.01 -10.44 -1.64
CA LYS A 115 -17.85 -10.70 -0.46
C LYS A 115 -18.59 -9.46 0.04
N ALA A 116 -18.18 -8.26 -0.34
CA ALA A 116 -18.91 -7.03 -0.07
C ALA A 116 -20.17 -6.87 -0.95
N GLY A 117 -20.30 -7.64 -2.05
CA GLY A 117 -21.51 -7.71 -2.86
C GLY A 117 -21.32 -7.65 -4.38
N LEU A 118 -20.12 -7.45 -4.88
CA LEU A 118 -19.84 -7.45 -6.31
C LEU A 118 -19.65 -8.89 -6.84
N ASN A 119 -19.91 -9.12 -8.14
CA ASN A 119 -19.47 -10.35 -8.79
C ASN A 119 -17.92 -10.38 -8.89
N ILE A 120 -17.35 -11.57 -9.07
CA ILE A 120 -15.89 -11.76 -9.00
C ILE A 120 -15.14 -10.99 -10.10
N GLY A 121 -15.71 -10.87 -11.30
CA GLY A 121 -15.11 -10.15 -12.40
C GLY A 121 -15.13 -8.63 -12.18
N LYS A 122 -16.24 -8.08 -11.67
CA LYS A 122 -16.33 -6.66 -11.30
C LYS A 122 -15.38 -6.37 -10.14
N SER A 123 -15.27 -7.28 -9.17
CA SER A 123 -14.32 -7.15 -8.06
C SER A 123 -12.88 -7.08 -8.56
N ALA A 124 -12.51 -7.98 -9.47
CA ALA A 124 -11.17 -7.96 -10.08
C ALA A 124 -10.91 -6.66 -10.85
N ALA A 125 -11.88 -6.21 -11.67
CA ALA A 125 -11.74 -4.96 -12.42
C ALA A 125 -11.62 -3.73 -11.52
N VAL A 126 -12.40 -3.65 -10.42
CA VAL A 126 -12.31 -2.58 -9.42
C VAL A 126 -10.94 -2.58 -8.75
N VAL A 127 -10.45 -3.74 -8.33
CA VAL A 127 -9.12 -3.87 -7.69
C VAL A 127 -8.01 -3.51 -8.66
N MET A 128 -8.09 -3.93 -9.93
CA MET A 128 -7.10 -3.56 -10.96
C MET A 128 -7.13 -2.06 -11.25
N ALA A 129 -8.32 -1.45 -11.34
CA ALA A 129 -8.47 -0.01 -11.51
C ALA A 129 -7.89 0.76 -10.30
N THR A 130 -8.09 0.24 -9.08
CA THR A 130 -7.48 0.78 -7.86
C THR A 130 -5.96 0.76 -7.96
N SER A 131 -5.37 -0.40 -8.30
CA SER A 131 -3.93 -0.53 -8.46
C SER A 131 -3.38 0.38 -9.57
N LEU A 132 -4.10 0.52 -10.69
CA LEU A 132 -3.72 1.44 -11.75
C LEU A 132 -3.68 2.90 -11.27
N LEU A 133 -4.68 3.35 -10.50
CA LEU A 133 -4.74 4.70 -9.97
C LEU A 133 -3.65 4.96 -8.92
N ASP A 134 -3.35 3.97 -8.09
CA ASP A 134 -2.24 4.06 -7.13
C ASP A 134 -0.90 4.24 -7.84
N GLU A 135 -0.61 3.40 -8.84
CA GLU A 135 0.62 3.52 -9.60
C GLU A 135 0.66 4.80 -10.44
N LEU A 136 -0.49 5.24 -10.99
CA LEU A 136 -0.57 6.47 -11.77
C LEU A 136 -0.20 7.71 -10.91
N TYR A 137 -0.53 7.71 -9.61
CA TYR A 137 -0.09 8.75 -8.70
C TYR A 137 1.44 8.86 -8.71
N PHE A 138 2.17 7.76 -8.55
CA PHE A 138 3.63 7.79 -8.54
C PHE A 138 4.24 8.11 -9.90
N ILE A 139 3.64 7.59 -10.98
CA ILE A 139 4.10 7.89 -12.34
C ILE A 139 3.98 9.38 -12.68
N ILE A 140 2.99 10.06 -12.13
CA ILE A 140 2.81 11.50 -12.34
C ILE A 140 3.69 12.31 -11.36
N PHE A 141 3.62 11.99 -10.07
CA PHE A 141 4.26 12.82 -9.05
C PHE A 141 5.78 12.63 -8.98
N PHE A 142 6.32 11.44 -9.24
CA PHE A 142 7.75 11.20 -9.18
C PHE A 142 8.56 12.08 -10.18
N PRO A 143 8.22 12.15 -11.48
CA PRO A 143 8.92 13.04 -12.39
C PRO A 143 8.74 14.53 -12.04
N LEU A 144 7.59 14.92 -11.51
CA LEU A 144 7.36 16.30 -11.07
C LEU A 144 8.33 16.73 -9.97
N LEU A 145 8.81 15.81 -9.14
CA LEU A 145 9.80 16.12 -8.11
C LEU A 145 11.09 16.69 -8.72
N PHE A 146 11.55 16.15 -9.85
CA PHE A 146 12.79 16.60 -10.51
C PHE A 146 12.68 18.00 -11.13
N ILE A 147 11.46 18.54 -11.26
CA ILE A 147 11.24 19.93 -11.67
C ILE A 147 11.52 20.89 -10.50
N PHE A 148 11.19 20.47 -9.28
CA PHE A 148 11.23 21.32 -8.09
C PHE A 148 12.40 21.03 -7.16
N VAL A 149 12.95 19.80 -7.21
CA VAL A 149 14.03 19.35 -6.31
C VAL A 149 15.16 18.77 -7.15
N SER A 150 16.38 19.24 -6.89
CA SER A 150 17.54 18.70 -7.59
C SER A 150 17.76 17.22 -7.23
N PRO A 151 18.24 16.38 -8.17
CA PRO A 151 18.55 14.99 -7.88
C PRO A 151 19.53 14.79 -6.73
N HIS A 152 20.46 15.73 -6.53
CA HIS A 152 21.40 15.70 -5.42
C HIS A 152 20.71 15.75 -4.06
N LEU A 153 19.71 16.63 -3.89
CA LEU A 153 18.94 16.73 -2.66
C LEU A 153 18.04 15.51 -2.42
N LEU A 154 17.54 14.88 -3.49
CA LEU A 154 16.70 13.70 -3.38
C LEU A 154 17.45 12.45 -2.94
N PHE A 155 18.72 12.29 -3.37
CA PHE A 155 19.49 11.08 -3.15
C PHE A 155 20.66 11.25 -2.18
N ASP A 156 20.79 12.44 -1.55
CA ASP A 156 21.88 12.75 -0.62
C ASP A 156 23.26 12.35 -1.16
N VAL A 157 23.58 12.91 -2.33
CA VAL A 157 24.75 12.52 -3.12
C VAL A 157 26.06 12.86 -2.41
N GLU A 158 26.10 13.89 -1.56
CA GLU A 158 27.27 14.26 -0.78
C GLU A 158 27.71 13.12 0.16
N LYS A 159 26.74 12.35 0.67
CA LYS A 159 27.00 11.21 1.55
C LYS A 159 27.54 9.99 0.79
N TYR A 160 27.05 9.71 -0.43
CA TYR A 160 27.34 8.48 -1.15
C TYR A 160 28.31 8.68 -2.32
N SER A 161 28.23 9.80 -3.03
CA SER A 161 29.12 10.13 -4.16
C SER A 161 28.92 11.57 -4.62
N SER A 162 30.01 12.24 -4.96
CA SER A 162 29.98 13.57 -5.62
C SER A 162 29.36 13.52 -7.03
N ASN A 163 29.28 12.34 -7.65
CA ASN A 163 28.67 12.12 -8.96
C ASN A 163 27.41 11.30 -8.83
N ILE A 164 26.25 11.87 -9.18
CA ILE A 164 24.95 11.21 -9.09
C ILE A 164 24.88 9.92 -9.93
N LEU A 165 25.63 9.86 -11.04
CA LEU A 165 25.66 8.66 -11.89
C LEU A 165 26.35 7.47 -11.23
N LEU A 166 27.14 7.68 -10.17
CA LEU A 166 27.75 6.64 -9.35
C LEU A 166 26.89 6.27 -8.16
N ASN A 167 25.78 6.98 -7.91
CA ASN A 167 24.89 6.71 -6.79
C ASN A 167 23.95 5.53 -7.09
N SER A 168 24.13 4.44 -6.34
CA SER A 168 23.33 3.22 -6.50
C SER A 168 21.84 3.44 -6.25
N PHE A 169 21.47 4.31 -5.31
CA PHE A 169 20.06 4.62 -5.01
C PHE A 169 19.38 5.36 -6.16
N TYR A 170 20.12 6.24 -6.86
CA TYR A 170 19.61 6.91 -8.05
C TYR A 170 19.21 5.90 -9.14
N TRP A 171 20.15 5.02 -9.53
CA TRP A 171 19.87 4.01 -10.55
C TRP A 171 18.79 3.04 -10.14
N PHE A 172 18.76 2.68 -8.87
CA PHE A 172 17.70 1.85 -8.32
C PHE A 172 16.33 2.51 -8.46
N ALA A 173 16.20 3.80 -8.14
CA ALA A 173 14.98 4.56 -8.28
C ALA A 173 14.56 4.68 -9.76
N VAL A 174 15.51 4.93 -10.68
CA VAL A 174 15.25 4.99 -12.12
C VAL A 174 14.72 3.64 -12.65
N VAL A 175 15.40 2.54 -12.33
CA VAL A 175 14.97 1.20 -12.74
C VAL A 175 13.61 0.85 -12.13
N GLY A 176 13.40 1.12 -10.83
CA GLY A 176 12.13 0.92 -10.15
C GLY A 176 10.99 1.72 -10.79
N TYR A 177 11.26 2.97 -11.14
CA TYR A 177 10.29 3.81 -11.86
C TYR A 177 9.96 3.23 -13.24
N CYS A 178 10.95 2.80 -14.02
CA CYS A 178 10.74 2.17 -15.33
C CYS A 178 9.89 0.90 -15.22
N ILE A 179 10.16 0.05 -14.21
CA ILE A 179 9.36 -1.16 -13.95
C ILE A 179 7.89 -0.77 -13.65
N LYS A 180 7.66 0.24 -12.82
CA LYS A 180 6.31 0.74 -12.51
C LYS A 180 5.62 1.34 -13.73
N LEU A 181 6.33 2.11 -14.53
CA LEU A 181 5.80 2.67 -15.77
C LEU A 181 5.34 1.56 -16.72
N ILE A 182 6.17 0.53 -16.93
CA ILE A 182 5.80 -0.64 -17.74
C ILE A 182 4.55 -1.32 -17.14
N TRP A 183 4.49 -1.47 -15.82
CA TRP A 183 3.34 -2.08 -15.13
C TRP A 183 2.05 -1.26 -15.35
N VAL A 184 2.11 0.05 -15.21
CA VAL A 184 0.97 0.96 -15.47
C VAL A 184 0.50 0.86 -16.92
N LEU A 185 1.44 0.85 -17.87
CA LEU A 185 1.12 0.71 -19.29
C LEU A 185 0.47 -0.64 -19.59
N LEU A 186 0.94 -1.72 -19.01
CA LEU A 186 0.35 -3.05 -19.15
C LEU A 186 -1.06 -3.12 -18.54
N LEU A 187 -1.25 -2.59 -17.34
CA LEU A 187 -2.58 -2.53 -16.70
C LEU A 187 -3.54 -1.66 -17.49
N GLY A 188 -3.11 -0.46 -17.90
CA GLY A 188 -3.90 0.46 -18.69
C GLY A 188 -4.26 -0.13 -20.04
N TYR A 189 -3.30 -0.71 -20.76
CA TYR A 189 -3.55 -1.42 -22.02
C TYR A 189 -4.57 -2.56 -21.82
N GLY A 190 -4.38 -3.38 -20.78
CA GLY A 190 -5.27 -4.50 -20.48
C GLY A 190 -6.68 -4.08 -20.11
N LEU A 191 -6.84 -3.03 -19.30
CA LEU A 191 -8.15 -2.55 -18.86
C LEU A 191 -8.89 -1.77 -19.96
N PHE A 192 -8.18 -0.91 -20.72
CA PHE A 192 -8.86 0.07 -21.61
C PHE A 192 -8.78 -0.29 -23.09
N ILE A 193 -7.72 -0.97 -23.54
CA ILE A 193 -7.50 -1.22 -24.97
C ILE A 193 -7.82 -2.67 -25.32
N ASN A 194 -7.18 -3.62 -24.64
CA ASN A 194 -7.28 -5.04 -24.98
C ASN A 194 -7.58 -5.95 -23.76
N PRO A 195 -8.80 -5.95 -23.22
CA PRO A 195 -9.19 -6.86 -22.13
C PRO A 195 -9.07 -8.35 -22.49
N VAL A 196 -9.19 -8.69 -23.78
CA VAL A 196 -9.00 -10.05 -24.26
C VAL A 196 -7.54 -10.49 -24.18
N GLY A 197 -6.63 -9.57 -24.54
CA GLY A 197 -5.19 -9.77 -24.36
C GLY A 197 -4.83 -9.98 -22.89
N LEU A 198 -5.34 -9.13 -22.00
CA LEU A 198 -5.18 -9.28 -20.55
C LEU A 198 -5.62 -10.66 -20.05
N ARG A 199 -6.80 -11.14 -20.48
CA ARG A 199 -7.26 -12.49 -20.18
C ARG A 199 -6.29 -13.57 -20.68
N LYS A 200 -5.76 -13.42 -21.91
CA LYS A 200 -4.77 -14.37 -22.47
C LYS A 200 -3.51 -14.40 -21.62
N THR A 201 -3.01 -13.24 -21.20
CA THR A 201 -1.82 -13.12 -20.33
C THR A 201 -2.08 -13.79 -18.98
N ILE A 202 -3.22 -13.52 -18.33
CA ILE A 202 -3.60 -14.19 -17.10
C ILE A 202 -3.62 -15.71 -17.30
N LEU A 203 -4.30 -16.20 -18.34
CA LEU A 203 -4.38 -17.64 -18.63
C LEU A 203 -3.01 -18.26 -18.96
N PHE A 204 -2.09 -17.51 -19.56
CA PHE A 204 -0.72 -17.93 -19.80
C PHE A 204 0.04 -18.14 -18.49
N VAL A 205 -0.05 -17.20 -17.54
CA VAL A 205 0.52 -17.34 -16.18
C VAL A 205 -0.04 -18.57 -15.47
N PHE A 206 -1.33 -18.86 -15.61
CA PHE A 206 -1.96 -20.08 -15.05
C PHE A 206 -1.64 -21.39 -15.80
N LYS A 207 -0.78 -21.37 -16.84
CA LYS A 207 -0.17 -22.58 -17.42
C LYS A 207 1.01 -23.10 -16.60
N LEU A 208 1.60 -22.28 -15.74
CA LEU A 208 2.69 -22.69 -14.85
C LEU A 208 2.27 -23.90 -13.99
N PRO A 209 3.17 -24.89 -13.76
CA PRO A 209 2.81 -26.15 -13.11
C PRO A 209 2.09 -26.00 -11.78
N PHE A 210 2.56 -25.05 -10.93
CA PHE A 210 1.98 -24.82 -9.60
C PHE A 210 0.67 -24.03 -9.62
N LEU A 211 0.33 -23.32 -10.73
CA LEU A 211 -0.92 -22.56 -10.89
C LEU A 211 -1.95 -23.29 -11.77
N ARG A 212 -1.56 -24.35 -12.47
CA ARG A 212 -2.39 -25.05 -13.45
C ARG A 212 -3.72 -25.57 -12.90
N ARG A 213 -3.77 -25.93 -11.62
CA ARG A 213 -4.99 -26.40 -10.94
C ARG A 213 -6.11 -25.34 -10.87
N TRP A 214 -5.76 -24.06 -10.96
CA TRP A 214 -6.72 -22.93 -10.92
C TRP A 214 -7.07 -22.39 -12.31
N LYS A 215 -6.54 -22.95 -13.39
CA LYS A 215 -6.72 -22.48 -14.77
C LYS A 215 -8.19 -22.36 -15.17
N LYS A 216 -9.06 -23.30 -14.74
CA LYS A 216 -10.51 -23.28 -15.06
C LYS A 216 -11.19 -22.08 -14.39
N ASN A 217 -10.85 -21.78 -13.16
CA ASN A 217 -11.38 -20.62 -12.43
C ASN A 217 -10.89 -19.31 -13.04
N ALA A 218 -9.60 -19.24 -13.44
CA ALA A 218 -9.03 -18.09 -14.14
C ALA A 218 -9.72 -17.87 -15.51
N TYR A 219 -10.12 -18.92 -16.21
CA TYR A 219 -10.85 -18.82 -17.47
C TYR A 219 -12.23 -18.16 -17.29
N ASN A 220 -12.99 -18.57 -16.30
CA ASN A 220 -14.32 -18.02 -16.01
C ASN A 220 -14.20 -16.56 -15.50
N ALA A 221 -13.31 -16.31 -14.54
CA ALA A 221 -13.02 -14.95 -14.06
C ALA A 221 -12.56 -14.02 -15.19
N GLY A 222 -11.79 -14.53 -16.15
CA GLY A 222 -11.33 -13.77 -17.29
C GLY A 222 -12.46 -13.26 -18.23
N ALA A 223 -13.56 -13.99 -18.34
CA ALA A 223 -14.73 -13.51 -19.11
C ALA A 223 -15.41 -12.34 -18.40
N ASP A 224 -15.59 -12.44 -17.08
CA ASP A 224 -16.17 -11.38 -16.26
C ASP A 224 -15.27 -10.14 -16.19
N ILE A 225 -13.93 -10.32 -16.16
CA ILE A 225 -12.97 -9.22 -16.24
C ILE A 225 -13.13 -8.44 -17.55
N ILE A 226 -13.28 -9.13 -18.69
CA ILE A 226 -13.49 -8.48 -19.99
C ILE A 226 -14.77 -7.64 -19.97
N PHE A 227 -15.88 -8.19 -19.48
CA PHE A 227 -17.14 -7.46 -19.40
C PHE A 227 -17.02 -6.22 -18.51
N SER A 228 -16.44 -6.36 -17.32
CA SER A 228 -16.28 -5.29 -16.35
C SER A 228 -15.29 -4.21 -16.81
N SER A 229 -14.19 -4.60 -17.49
CA SER A 229 -13.24 -3.67 -18.09
C SER A 229 -13.89 -2.83 -19.20
N ARG A 230 -14.77 -3.44 -20.02
CA ARG A 230 -15.55 -2.70 -21.03
C ARG A 230 -16.52 -1.71 -20.39
N ALA A 231 -17.13 -2.04 -19.27
CA ALA A 231 -17.98 -1.13 -18.50
C ALA A 231 -17.19 0.06 -17.94
N LEU A 232 -16.02 -0.20 -17.34
CA LEU A 232 -15.12 0.84 -16.83
C LEU A 232 -14.62 1.77 -17.94
N ARG A 233 -14.27 1.22 -19.12
CA ARG A 233 -13.84 2.03 -20.28
C ARG A 233 -14.89 3.05 -20.72
N LYS A 234 -16.19 2.73 -20.60
CA LYS A 234 -17.30 3.63 -20.99
C LYS A 234 -17.56 4.75 -19.98
N LYS A 235 -16.90 4.73 -18.82
CA LYS A 235 -17.08 5.75 -17.79
C LYS A 235 -16.55 7.11 -18.28
N PRO A 236 -17.25 8.21 -17.96
CA PRO A 236 -16.83 9.55 -18.34
C PRO A 236 -15.53 9.96 -17.64
N PHE A 237 -14.84 10.96 -18.21
CA PHE A 237 -13.60 11.50 -17.63
C PHE A 237 -13.76 11.91 -16.16
N ILE A 238 -14.89 12.51 -15.80
CA ILE A 238 -15.17 12.97 -14.42
C ILE A 238 -15.17 11.81 -13.40
N PHE A 239 -15.55 10.59 -13.80
CA PHE A 239 -15.49 9.40 -12.96
C PHE A 239 -14.02 9.05 -12.61
N TRP A 240 -13.15 9.07 -13.62
CA TRP A 240 -11.72 8.79 -13.45
C TRP A 240 -11.02 9.91 -12.71
N PHE A 241 -11.35 11.16 -13.00
CA PHE A 241 -10.81 12.32 -12.30
C PHE A 241 -11.16 12.30 -10.81
N LYS A 242 -12.42 12.05 -10.43
CA LYS A 242 -12.83 11.90 -9.03
C LYS A 242 -12.11 10.74 -8.34
N SER A 243 -11.98 9.60 -9.02
CA SER A 243 -11.27 8.43 -8.47
C SER A 243 -9.78 8.71 -8.28
N PHE A 244 -9.15 9.43 -9.23
CA PHE A 244 -7.75 9.83 -9.12
C PHE A 244 -7.55 10.89 -8.03
N LEU A 245 -8.44 11.86 -7.91
CA LEU A 245 -8.37 12.85 -6.84
C LEU A 245 -8.47 12.21 -5.45
N ALA A 246 -9.38 11.27 -5.25
CA ALA A 246 -9.46 10.50 -4.02
C ALA A 246 -8.17 9.71 -3.74
N THR A 247 -7.53 9.17 -4.80
CA THR A 247 -6.22 8.50 -4.70
C THR A 247 -5.12 9.49 -4.33
N ALA A 248 -5.07 10.65 -4.97
CA ALA A 248 -4.07 11.69 -4.71
C ALA A 248 -4.17 12.20 -3.27
N VAL A 249 -5.39 12.47 -2.79
CA VAL A 249 -5.62 12.84 -1.39
C VAL A 249 -5.11 11.75 -0.45
N SER A 250 -5.41 10.48 -0.73
CA SER A 250 -4.98 9.37 0.12
C SER A 250 -3.45 9.26 0.22
N TRP A 251 -2.75 9.26 -0.91
CA TRP A 251 -1.30 9.11 -0.94
C TRP A 251 -0.58 10.35 -0.39
N THR A 252 -1.02 11.55 -0.75
CA THR A 252 -0.45 12.78 -0.22
C THR A 252 -0.63 12.86 1.30
N SER A 253 -1.81 12.56 1.82
CA SER A 253 -2.05 12.53 3.27
C SER A 253 -1.12 11.54 3.97
N ARG A 254 -0.94 10.34 3.41
CA ARG A 254 -0.04 9.32 3.96
C ARG A 254 1.40 9.81 4.08
N TYR A 255 1.91 10.49 3.05
CA TYR A 255 3.28 10.98 3.05
C TYR A 255 3.48 12.24 3.91
N TRP A 256 2.44 13.07 4.06
CA TRP A 256 2.50 14.21 4.97
C TRP A 256 2.57 13.82 6.45
N VAL A 257 2.22 12.59 6.83
CA VAL A 257 2.41 12.08 8.20
C VAL A 257 3.85 12.25 8.68
N VAL A 258 4.84 11.96 7.86
CA VAL A 258 6.24 12.10 8.26
C VAL A 258 6.61 13.58 8.47
N ASN A 259 6.10 14.48 7.62
CA ASN A 259 6.30 15.92 7.82
C ASN A 259 5.73 16.40 9.16
N THR A 260 4.56 15.91 9.57
CA THR A 260 3.98 16.25 10.87
C THR A 260 4.77 15.67 12.03
N LEU A 261 5.39 14.49 11.86
CA LEU A 261 6.30 13.95 12.87
C LEU A 261 7.55 14.80 13.04
N PHE A 262 8.13 15.30 11.95
CA PHE A 262 9.24 16.25 12.06
C PHE A 262 8.81 17.55 12.74
N LEU A 263 7.66 18.12 12.39
CA LEU A 263 7.11 19.33 13.04
C LEU A 263 6.79 19.13 14.53
N ALA A 264 6.54 17.90 14.95
CA ALA A 264 6.28 17.58 16.35
C ALA A 264 7.53 17.73 17.24
N PHE A 265 8.73 17.50 16.69
CA PHE A 265 9.95 17.36 17.48
C PHE A 265 11.11 18.23 17.01
N PHE A 266 11.09 18.73 15.76
CA PHE A 266 12.20 19.48 15.16
C PHE A 266 11.71 20.72 14.45
N ILE A 267 12.63 21.68 14.30
CA ILE A 267 12.45 22.84 13.43
C ILE A 267 13.05 22.46 12.06
N VAL A 268 12.18 22.21 11.09
CA VAL A 268 12.57 21.87 9.73
C VAL A 268 11.94 22.85 8.77
N HIS A 269 12.71 23.33 7.79
CA HIS A 269 12.25 24.30 6.79
C HIS A 269 11.90 23.62 5.46
N ASP A 270 12.49 22.47 5.16
CA ASP A 270 12.43 21.82 3.84
C ASP A 270 11.39 20.68 3.77
N HIS A 271 10.16 20.97 4.18
CA HIS A 271 9.07 19.99 4.20
C HIS A 271 8.80 19.36 2.83
N PHE A 272 9.03 20.10 1.74
CA PHE A 272 8.85 19.58 0.40
C PHE A 272 9.90 18.52 0.04
N ILE A 273 11.14 18.68 0.50
CA ILE A 273 12.21 17.69 0.30
C ILE A 273 11.92 16.42 1.11
N ILE A 274 11.44 16.53 2.35
CA ILE A 274 11.01 15.37 3.15
C ILE A 274 9.91 14.60 2.41
N PHE A 275 8.91 15.29 1.88
CA PHE A 275 7.85 14.66 1.10
C PHE A 275 8.40 13.99 -0.17
N ALA A 276 9.28 14.67 -0.90
CA ALA A 276 9.90 14.17 -2.11
C ALA A 276 10.73 12.90 -1.86
N ARG A 277 11.56 12.89 -0.82
CA ARG A 277 12.36 11.72 -0.43
C ARG A 277 11.50 10.52 -0.05
N GLN A 278 10.33 10.72 0.55
CA GLN A 278 9.40 9.62 0.82
C GLN A 278 8.83 8.98 -0.45
N LEU A 279 8.61 9.74 -1.52
CA LEU A 279 8.22 9.16 -2.82
C LEU A 279 9.35 8.30 -3.41
N VAL A 280 10.62 8.70 -3.20
CA VAL A 280 11.78 7.85 -3.55
C VAL A 280 11.83 6.61 -2.67
N MET A 281 11.67 6.76 -1.35
CA MET A 281 11.62 5.64 -0.39
C MET A 281 10.57 4.60 -0.78
N TRP A 282 9.40 5.04 -1.28
CA TRP A 282 8.34 4.13 -1.70
C TRP A 282 8.77 3.26 -2.90
N ILE A 283 9.56 3.80 -3.85
CA ILE A 283 10.15 2.99 -4.93
C ILE A 283 11.14 1.97 -4.36
N MET A 284 11.96 2.39 -3.39
CA MET A 284 12.89 1.49 -2.70
C MET A 284 12.17 0.33 -2.00
N MET A 285 10.99 0.58 -1.44
CA MET A 285 10.17 -0.41 -0.77
C MET A 285 9.66 -1.55 -1.67
N LEU A 286 9.73 -1.41 -3.01
CA LEU A 286 9.41 -2.50 -3.95
C LEU A 286 10.27 -3.73 -3.75
N LEU A 287 11.51 -3.57 -3.30
CA LEU A 287 12.45 -4.67 -3.06
C LEU A 287 12.33 -5.30 -1.67
N SER A 288 11.50 -4.74 -0.80
CA SER A 288 11.38 -5.29 0.55
C SER A 288 10.87 -6.72 0.53
N PRO A 289 11.66 -7.71 0.97
CA PRO A 289 11.24 -9.10 1.04
C PRO A 289 10.37 -9.40 2.25
N THR A 290 10.28 -8.45 3.19
CA THR A 290 9.64 -8.66 4.49
C THR A 290 8.16 -8.26 4.47
N PRO A 291 7.30 -8.90 5.27
CA PRO A 291 5.91 -8.50 5.43
C PRO A 291 5.81 -7.04 5.87
N GLY A 292 4.99 -6.25 5.15
CA GLY A 292 4.82 -4.83 5.41
C GLY A 292 6.08 -3.98 5.33
N GLY A 293 7.17 -4.51 4.76
CA GLY A 293 8.45 -3.82 4.66
C GLY A 293 9.21 -3.69 5.98
N SER A 294 8.87 -4.48 6.99
CA SER A 294 9.43 -4.37 8.33
C SER A 294 10.95 -4.56 8.36
N GLY A 295 11.67 -3.73 9.10
CA GLY A 295 13.14 -3.64 9.14
C GLY A 295 13.72 -2.85 7.96
N PHE A 296 13.23 -3.11 6.74
CA PHE A 296 13.70 -2.41 5.55
C PHE A 296 13.16 -0.97 5.46
N ALA A 297 11.90 -0.77 5.83
CA ALA A 297 11.29 0.56 5.84
C ALA A 297 11.97 1.51 6.85
N GLU A 298 12.25 0.99 8.05
CA GLU A 298 12.94 1.74 9.11
C GLU A 298 14.39 2.06 8.69
N PHE A 299 15.08 1.12 8.05
CA PHE A 299 16.40 1.34 7.48
C PHE A 299 16.37 2.46 6.44
N ILE A 300 15.49 2.37 5.44
CA ILE A 300 15.36 3.39 4.38
C ILE A 300 14.90 4.73 4.97
N PHE A 301 13.99 4.73 5.95
CA PHE A 301 13.57 5.95 6.65
C PHE A 301 14.80 6.67 7.25
N LYS A 302 15.62 5.93 7.98
CA LYS A 302 16.86 6.48 8.54
C LYS A 302 17.78 7.02 7.45
N GLU A 303 18.07 6.22 6.41
CA GLU A 303 19.02 6.63 5.37
C GLU A 303 18.58 7.88 4.59
N PHE A 304 17.28 8.07 4.34
CA PHE A 304 16.77 9.19 3.55
C PHE A 304 16.38 10.42 4.36
N LEU A 305 16.19 10.30 5.67
CA LEU A 305 15.66 11.40 6.49
C LEU A 305 16.52 11.77 7.70
N PHE A 306 17.67 11.11 7.84
CA PHE A 306 18.57 11.33 8.98
C PHE A 306 19.10 12.76 9.06
N ASP A 307 19.42 13.38 7.94
CA ASP A 307 19.97 14.73 7.82
C ASP A 307 18.98 15.86 8.18
N PHE A 308 17.68 15.56 8.28
CA PHE A 308 16.67 16.51 8.80
C PHE A 308 16.52 16.49 10.32
N ILE A 309 17.22 15.58 11.00
CA ILE A 309 17.22 15.51 12.48
C ILE A 309 18.27 16.46 13.01
N ASN A 310 17.83 17.67 13.36
CA ASN A 310 18.70 18.69 13.90
C ASN A 310 18.79 18.57 15.43
N THR A 311 19.75 17.75 15.89
CA THR A 311 20.03 17.51 17.31
C THR A 311 21.51 17.16 17.50
N ASP A 312 21.95 16.96 18.75
CA ASP A 312 23.31 16.57 19.06
C ASP A 312 23.66 15.23 18.37
N PRO A 313 24.87 15.09 17.80
CA PRO A 313 25.26 13.89 17.04
C PRO A 313 25.10 12.59 17.81
N GLU A 314 25.31 12.59 19.13
CA GLU A 314 25.15 11.41 19.99
C GLU A 314 23.71 10.90 20.06
N ASN A 315 22.73 11.80 19.90
CA ASN A 315 21.31 11.50 20.00
C ASN A 315 20.64 11.28 18.64
N MET A 316 21.25 11.69 17.53
CA MET A 316 20.64 11.64 16.18
C MET A 316 20.11 10.26 15.81
N LEU A 317 20.88 9.19 16.08
CA LEU A 317 20.47 7.83 15.76
C LEU A 317 19.23 7.40 16.56
N SER A 318 19.20 7.73 17.85
CA SER A 318 18.06 7.43 18.73
C SER A 318 16.80 8.13 18.27
N TYR A 319 16.89 9.41 17.87
CA TYR A 319 15.77 10.16 17.31
C TYR A 319 15.30 9.60 15.98
N ALA A 320 16.22 9.19 15.07
CA ALA A 320 15.84 8.59 13.79
C ALA A 320 15.07 7.30 13.98
N VAL A 321 15.52 6.42 14.88
CA VAL A 321 14.82 5.16 15.22
C VAL A 321 13.46 5.46 15.89
N GLY A 322 13.42 6.42 16.82
CA GLY A 322 12.18 6.83 17.49
C GLY A 322 11.13 7.38 16.51
N LEU A 323 11.55 8.25 15.55
CA LEU A 323 10.68 8.77 14.52
C LEU A 323 10.17 7.67 13.57
N ALA A 324 11.06 6.76 13.15
CA ALA A 324 10.67 5.62 12.32
C ALA A 324 9.64 4.73 13.04
N PHE A 325 9.82 4.51 14.35
CA PHE A 325 8.86 3.78 15.17
C PHE A 325 7.52 4.52 15.29
N LEU A 326 7.52 5.83 15.59
CA LEU A 326 6.30 6.65 15.65
C LEU A 326 5.58 6.69 14.31
N TRP A 327 6.32 6.78 13.21
CA TRP A 327 5.76 6.68 11.87
C TRP A 327 5.02 5.35 11.67
N ARG A 328 5.61 4.22 12.07
CA ARG A 328 4.97 2.91 12.01
C ARG A 328 3.79 2.78 12.96
N LEU A 329 3.92 3.35 14.15
CA LEU A 329 2.85 3.36 15.15
C LEU A 329 1.58 4.05 14.62
N ILE A 330 1.72 5.07 13.80
CA ILE A 330 0.59 5.82 13.23
C ILE A 330 0.14 5.21 11.89
N SER A 331 1.09 4.81 11.02
CA SER A 331 0.78 4.46 9.62
C SER A 331 0.66 2.96 9.33
N TYR A 332 1.04 2.07 10.26
CA TYR A 332 1.12 0.64 10.01
C TYR A 332 0.43 -0.21 11.10
N TYR A 333 0.81 -0.06 12.37
CA TYR A 333 0.30 -0.91 13.44
C TYR A 333 -1.21 -0.82 13.67
N PRO A 334 -1.89 0.33 13.51
CA PRO A 334 -3.34 0.38 13.65
C PRO A 334 -4.06 -0.55 12.67
N TYR A 335 -3.58 -0.69 11.44
CA TYR A 335 -4.18 -1.58 10.44
C TYR A 335 -4.01 -3.05 10.80
N LEU A 336 -2.90 -3.41 11.43
CA LEU A 336 -2.67 -4.76 11.95
C LEU A 336 -3.63 -5.09 13.09
N ILE A 337 -3.77 -4.18 14.06
CA ILE A 337 -4.62 -4.36 15.23
C ILE A 337 -6.10 -4.44 14.80
N ILE A 338 -6.57 -3.45 14.03
CA ILE A 338 -7.95 -3.40 13.54
C ILE A 338 -8.24 -4.64 12.68
N GLY A 339 -7.31 -4.98 11.78
CA GLY A 339 -7.45 -6.13 10.91
C GLY A 339 -7.49 -7.45 11.68
N ALA A 340 -6.62 -7.62 12.68
CA ALA A 340 -6.62 -8.81 13.55
C ALA A 340 -7.95 -9.00 14.31
N ILE A 341 -8.65 -7.91 14.64
CA ILE A 341 -9.97 -7.94 15.29
C ILE A 341 -11.09 -8.23 14.27
N ILE A 342 -11.05 -7.56 13.11
CA ILE A 342 -12.15 -7.63 12.11
C ILE A 342 -12.07 -8.92 11.30
N PHE A 343 -10.87 -9.39 10.92
CA PHE A 343 -10.68 -10.48 9.97
C PHE A 343 -11.25 -11.83 10.45
N PRO A 344 -11.07 -12.29 11.71
CA PRO A 344 -11.68 -13.53 12.19
C PRO A 344 -13.22 -13.49 12.16
N ARG A 345 -13.81 -12.34 12.52
CA ARG A 345 -15.26 -12.15 12.46
C ARG A 345 -15.75 -12.18 11.02
N TRP A 346 -15.06 -11.48 10.13
CA TRP A 346 -15.36 -11.47 8.71
C TRP A 346 -15.27 -12.88 8.09
N LEU A 347 -14.24 -13.67 8.44
CA LEU A 347 -14.12 -15.07 8.02
C LEU A 347 -15.33 -15.91 8.45
N ARG A 348 -15.70 -15.83 9.72
CA ARG A 348 -16.84 -16.55 10.27
C ARG A 348 -18.13 -16.19 9.54
N ASP A 349 -18.36 -14.90 9.30
CA ASP A 349 -19.62 -14.41 8.73
C ASP A 349 -19.75 -14.75 7.24
N ASN A 350 -18.65 -14.91 6.51
CA ASN A 350 -18.63 -15.16 5.07
C ASN A 350 -18.37 -16.61 4.66
N PHE A 351 -17.83 -17.45 5.56
CA PHE A 351 -17.46 -18.84 5.24
C PHE A 351 -18.07 -19.90 6.17
N ASN A 352 -18.55 -19.56 7.37
CA ASN A 352 -19.20 -20.53 8.27
C ASN A 352 -20.73 -20.63 8.08
N LYS A 353 -21.37 -19.78 7.26
CA LYS A 353 -22.82 -19.85 6.99
C LYS A 353 -23.24 -20.91 5.96
N SER A 354 -22.31 -21.73 5.46
CA SER A 354 -22.58 -22.79 4.46
C SER A 354 -22.92 -24.16 5.09
N THR A 355 -23.16 -24.23 6.42
CA THR A 355 -23.52 -25.46 7.14
C THR A 355 -24.89 -25.36 7.83
N LYS A 356 -25.83 -24.59 7.24
CA LYS A 356 -27.26 -24.72 7.57
C LYS A 356 -28.07 -24.85 6.30
#